data_386bb4e33a742545d25eff679daa7227
#
_entry.id   386bb4e33a742545d25eff679daa7227
#
_cell.length_a   1.000
_cell.length_b   1.000
_cell.length_c   1.000
_cell.angle_alpha   90.00
_cell.angle_beta   90.00
_cell.angle_gamma   90.00
#
_symmetry.space_group_name_H-M   'P 1'
#
loop_
_entity.id
_entity.type
_entity.pdbx_description
1 polymer ?
#
loop_
_entity_poly.entity_id
_entity_poly.type
_entity_poly.pdbx_seq_one_letter_code
_entity_poly.pdbx_strand_id
1 'polypeptide(L)'
;AGIGMPGFIDAKKGINYTFLDAADKTISQYLSSQLDIPVYIDNDSSLIALAEFRFGAARRQKNAMVLNIGWGIGLGMILNGEIFRGQNGFAGEFSHMPLFNNNKLCSCGKTGCLETEASLLVVIEKAIEGLKTGRLSGLGKEFPSGHFEQDWEAIVSAALKGDQYVIELLSDAGYNIGRGVAILIHLVNPESVILSGRGTLAG
;
A
#
# COMPACT_ATOMS: atom_id res chain seq x y z
N ALA A 1 -0.08 0.82 24.17
CA ALA A 1 -0.81 0.82 22.90
C ALA A 1 0.13 0.46 21.74
N GLY A 2 -0.42 -0.11 20.66
CA GLY A 2 0.30 -0.36 19.40
C GLY A 2 -0.36 0.45 18.29
N ILE A 3 0.45 1.06 17.42
CA ILE A 3 -0.04 1.89 16.31
C ILE A 3 0.66 1.43 15.02
N GLY A 4 -0.14 1.00 14.04
CA GLY A 4 0.30 0.80 12.66
C GLY A 4 0.20 2.12 11.90
N MET A 5 1.25 2.49 11.17
CA MET A 5 1.25 3.73 10.40
C MET A 5 2.07 3.57 9.12
N PRO A 6 1.75 4.34 8.06
CA PRO A 6 2.51 4.31 6.83
C PRO A 6 3.88 4.97 6.98
N GLY A 7 4.76 4.72 6.02
CA GLY A 7 6.06 5.38 5.90
C GLY A 7 7.23 4.57 6.45
N PHE A 8 8.40 5.20 6.44
CA PHE A 8 9.66 4.62 6.91
C PHE A 8 9.72 4.64 8.43
N ILE A 9 9.53 3.48 9.07
CA ILE A 9 9.43 3.36 10.53
C ILE A 9 10.56 2.53 11.11
N ASP A 10 11.29 3.12 12.05
CA ASP A 10 12.17 2.38 12.95
C ASP A 10 11.37 2.01 14.22
N ALA A 11 10.78 0.83 14.20
CA ALA A 11 9.95 0.35 15.30
C ALA A 11 10.75 0.21 16.62
N LYS A 12 12.07 -0.06 16.56
CA LYS A 12 12.91 -0.19 17.75
C LYS A 12 13.15 1.15 18.44
N LYS A 13 13.31 2.22 17.64
CA LYS A 13 13.50 3.58 18.15
C LYS A 13 12.19 4.33 18.37
N GLY A 14 11.09 3.85 17.78
CA GLY A 14 9.80 4.52 17.84
C GLY A 14 9.76 5.79 17.01
N ILE A 15 10.45 5.81 15.84
CA ILE A 15 10.56 6.96 14.94
C ILE A 15 9.84 6.66 13.63
N ASN A 16 9.06 7.61 13.14
CA ASN A 16 8.59 7.65 11.77
C ASN A 16 9.36 8.74 11.01
N TYR A 17 10.15 8.35 10.01
CA TYR A 17 10.98 9.26 9.23
C TYR A 17 10.23 9.99 8.12
N THR A 18 9.01 9.58 7.81
CA THR A 18 8.22 10.12 6.70
C THR A 18 7.17 11.12 7.16
N PHE A 19 6.51 10.80 8.27
CA PHE A 19 5.37 11.54 8.79
C PHE A 19 5.55 11.84 10.28
N LEU A 20 4.89 12.89 10.77
CA LEU A 20 4.75 13.19 12.19
C LEU A 20 6.09 13.43 12.90
N ASP A 21 6.75 14.51 12.53
CA ASP A 21 7.88 15.02 13.31
C ASP A 21 7.38 15.48 14.69
N ALA A 22 7.94 14.91 15.75
CA ALA A 22 7.61 15.22 17.14
C ALA A 22 8.68 16.12 17.81
N ALA A 23 9.45 16.86 17.01
CA ALA A 23 10.52 17.75 17.43
C ALA A 23 11.61 17.03 18.25
N ASP A 24 11.70 17.28 19.56
CA ASP A 24 12.77 16.72 20.41
C ASP A 24 12.50 15.30 20.91
N LYS A 25 11.36 14.69 20.58
CA LYS A 25 10.96 13.35 21.01
C LYS A 25 10.72 12.43 19.82
N THR A 26 10.84 11.11 20.04
CA THR A 26 10.29 10.18 19.07
C THR A 26 8.75 10.18 19.14
N ILE A 27 8.08 9.79 18.06
CA ILE A 27 6.61 9.75 18.04
C ILE A 27 6.07 8.81 19.14
N SER A 28 6.73 7.67 19.40
CA SER A 28 6.37 6.79 20.49
C SER A 28 6.50 7.47 21.88
N GLN A 29 7.58 8.21 22.11
CA GLN A 29 7.77 8.95 23.37
C GLN A 29 6.75 10.06 23.53
N TYR A 30 6.49 10.83 22.47
CA TYR A 30 5.49 11.88 22.47
C TYR A 30 4.11 11.34 22.84
N LEU A 31 3.64 10.32 22.11
CA LEU A 31 2.34 9.70 22.37
C LEU A 31 2.26 9.03 23.74
N SER A 32 3.32 8.37 24.18
CA SER A 32 3.37 7.77 25.54
C SER A 32 3.21 8.85 26.62
N SER A 33 3.84 10.01 26.44
CA SER A 33 3.73 11.13 27.40
C SER A 33 2.35 11.79 27.40
N GLN A 34 1.60 11.75 26.27
CA GLN A 34 0.25 12.30 26.18
C GLN A 34 -0.82 11.36 26.75
N LEU A 35 -0.60 10.05 26.61
CA LEU A 35 -1.59 9.02 26.93
C LEU A 35 -1.33 8.36 28.29
N ASP A 36 -0.19 8.63 28.92
CA ASP A 36 0.28 8.00 30.16
C ASP A 36 0.31 6.47 30.11
N ILE A 37 0.60 5.92 28.92
CA ILE A 37 0.79 4.49 28.67
C ILE A 37 1.93 4.26 27.69
N PRO A 38 2.61 3.10 27.72
CA PRO A 38 3.58 2.75 26.67
C PRO A 38 2.95 2.68 25.31
N VAL A 39 3.56 3.36 24.32
CA VAL A 39 3.12 3.35 22.91
C VAL A 39 4.24 2.82 22.04
N TYR A 40 3.91 1.85 21.19
CA TYR A 40 4.79 1.24 20.21
C TYR A 40 4.23 1.52 18.81
N ILE A 41 5.11 1.78 17.85
CA ILE A 41 4.74 1.96 16.46
C ILE A 41 5.41 0.91 15.57
N ASP A 42 4.74 0.53 14.48
CA ASP A 42 5.33 -0.31 13.43
C ASP A 42 4.73 0.09 12.07
N ASN A 43 5.38 -0.34 10.99
CA ASN A 43 4.85 -0.12 9.65
C ASN A 43 3.55 -0.92 9.46
N ASP A 44 2.53 -0.29 8.86
CA ASP A 44 1.20 -0.86 8.64
C ASP A 44 1.23 -2.15 7.83
N SER A 45 2.00 -2.20 6.74
CA SER A 45 2.10 -3.39 5.89
C SER A 45 2.83 -4.54 6.59
N SER A 46 3.81 -4.24 7.46
CA SER A 46 4.43 -5.23 8.33
C SER A 46 3.44 -5.80 9.35
N LEU A 47 2.56 -4.97 9.91
CA LEU A 47 1.52 -5.42 10.85
C LEU A 47 0.42 -6.22 10.14
N ILE A 48 0.04 -5.85 8.93
CA ILE A 48 -0.89 -6.62 8.10
C ILE A 48 -0.29 -8.01 7.81
N ALA A 49 0.99 -8.07 7.42
CA ALA A 49 1.67 -9.36 7.22
C ALA A 49 1.74 -10.19 8.50
N LEU A 50 1.97 -9.55 9.64
CA LEU A 50 1.93 -10.25 10.93
C LEU A 50 0.53 -10.80 11.25
N ALA A 51 -0.52 -10.05 10.94
CA ALA A 51 -1.90 -10.50 11.12
C ALA A 51 -2.22 -11.70 10.21
N GLU A 52 -1.85 -11.64 8.94
CA GLU A 52 -2.00 -12.75 7.99
C GLU A 52 -1.20 -13.99 8.44
N PHE A 53 0.00 -13.79 8.96
CA PHE A 53 0.83 -14.87 9.46
C PHE A 53 0.27 -15.53 10.73
N ARG A 54 -0.31 -14.74 11.63
CA ARG A 54 -0.85 -15.26 12.91
C ARG A 54 -2.25 -15.84 12.76
N PHE A 55 -3.10 -15.21 11.95
CA PHE A 55 -4.54 -15.45 11.94
C PHE A 55 -5.12 -15.71 10.55
N GLY A 56 -4.43 -15.28 9.49
CA GLY A 56 -4.93 -15.28 8.13
C GLY A 56 -4.33 -16.34 7.20
N ALA A 57 -4.20 -15.99 5.93
CA ALA A 57 -3.82 -16.88 4.83
C ALA A 57 -2.36 -17.35 4.88
N ALA A 58 -1.47 -16.62 5.56
CA ALA A 58 -0.07 -16.99 5.74
C ALA A 58 0.18 -17.94 6.92
N ARG A 59 -0.85 -18.40 7.63
CA ARG A 59 -0.66 -19.33 8.74
C ARG A 59 0.08 -20.58 8.30
N ARG A 60 1.11 -20.96 9.09
CA ARG A 60 1.94 -22.15 8.87
C ARG A 60 2.88 -22.06 7.66
N GLN A 61 2.93 -20.95 6.96
CA GLN A 61 3.90 -20.74 5.89
C GLN A 61 5.20 -20.20 6.46
N LYS A 62 6.31 -20.62 5.86
CA LYS A 62 7.63 -20.12 6.25
C LYS A 62 8.05 -18.92 5.42
N ASN A 63 7.63 -18.87 4.16
CA ASN A 63 8.02 -17.82 3.23
C ASN A 63 6.76 -17.34 2.48
N ALA A 64 6.25 -16.18 2.86
CA ALA A 64 5.08 -15.59 2.22
C ALA A 64 5.28 -14.08 2.06
N MET A 65 4.59 -13.54 1.09
CA MET A 65 4.52 -12.10 0.83
C MET A 65 3.09 -11.63 0.97
N VAL A 66 2.89 -10.51 1.64
CA VAL A 66 1.58 -9.90 1.82
C VAL A 66 1.63 -8.50 1.21
N LEU A 67 0.92 -8.32 0.10
CA LEU A 67 0.76 -7.02 -0.54
C LEU A 67 -0.47 -6.31 0.02
N ASN A 68 -0.24 -5.16 0.61
CA ASN A 68 -1.30 -4.25 1.04
C ASN A 68 -1.56 -3.24 -0.07
N ILE A 69 -2.68 -3.41 -0.80
CA ILE A 69 -3.09 -2.54 -1.90
C ILE A 69 -4.09 -1.53 -1.35
N GLY A 70 -3.64 -0.30 -1.20
CA GLY A 70 -4.42 0.79 -0.60
C GLY A 70 -4.08 2.14 -1.24
N TRP A 71 -4.07 3.20 -0.46
CA TRP A 71 -3.62 4.53 -0.90
C TRP A 71 -2.29 4.44 -1.62
N GLY A 72 -1.33 3.76 -1.01
CA GLY A 72 -0.10 3.28 -1.62
C GLY A 72 -0.12 1.76 -1.79
N ILE A 73 1.03 1.18 -2.10
CA ILE A 73 1.24 -0.26 -2.19
C ILE A 73 2.33 -0.65 -1.20
N GLY A 74 1.97 -1.40 -0.17
CA GLY A 74 2.92 -1.89 0.81
C GLY A 74 3.22 -3.37 0.64
N LEU A 75 4.37 -3.81 1.14
CA LEU A 75 4.76 -5.21 1.16
C LEU A 75 5.26 -5.59 2.55
N GLY A 76 4.58 -6.55 3.17
CA GLY A 76 5.11 -7.26 4.31
C GLY A 76 5.66 -8.62 3.89
N MET A 77 6.83 -9.00 4.42
CA MET A 77 7.50 -10.24 4.08
C MET A 77 7.61 -11.15 5.30
N ILE A 78 7.28 -12.41 5.11
CA ILE A 78 7.53 -13.49 6.07
C ILE A 78 8.62 -14.36 5.44
N LEU A 79 9.78 -14.44 6.11
CA LEU A 79 10.89 -15.27 5.68
C LEU A 79 11.34 -16.16 6.83
N ASN A 80 11.47 -17.46 6.59
CA ASN A 80 11.80 -18.47 7.58
C ASN A 80 10.86 -18.48 8.82
N GLY A 81 9.59 -18.12 8.62
CA GLY A 81 8.59 -18.09 9.69
C GLY A 81 8.64 -16.85 10.59
N GLU A 82 9.30 -15.80 10.15
CA GLU A 82 9.42 -14.53 10.87
C GLU A 82 9.15 -13.34 9.96
N ILE A 83 8.65 -12.23 10.52
CA ILE A 83 8.49 -10.97 9.76
C ILE A 83 9.87 -10.41 9.43
N PHE A 84 10.17 -10.31 8.16
CA PHE A 84 11.43 -9.79 7.67
C PHE A 84 11.38 -8.26 7.56
N ARG A 85 12.16 -7.57 8.37
CA ARG A 85 12.24 -6.11 8.40
C ARG A 85 13.52 -5.54 7.80
N GLY A 86 14.47 -6.38 7.41
CA GLY A 86 15.80 -5.94 6.98
C GLY A 86 16.64 -5.35 8.11
N GLN A 87 17.75 -4.73 7.73
CA GLN A 87 18.73 -4.20 8.71
C GLN A 87 18.16 -3.08 9.59
N ASN A 88 17.43 -2.13 8.98
CA ASN A 88 16.96 -0.90 9.62
C ASN A 88 15.42 -0.82 9.73
N GLY A 89 14.70 -1.89 9.44
CA GLY A 89 13.25 -1.89 9.44
C GLY A 89 12.60 -1.49 8.10
N PHE A 90 13.37 -1.24 7.04
CA PHE A 90 12.89 -0.70 5.76
C PHE A 90 12.79 -1.76 4.65
N ALA A 91 12.80 -3.04 4.99
CA ALA A 91 12.53 -4.06 4.00
C ALA A 91 11.05 -4.00 3.57
N GLY A 92 10.80 -4.26 2.29
CA GLY A 92 9.44 -4.25 1.76
C GLY A 92 9.02 -2.95 1.08
N GLU A 93 9.93 -2.01 0.86
CA GLU A 93 9.68 -0.77 0.10
C GLU A 93 9.50 -1.05 -1.41
N PHE A 94 8.68 -2.03 -1.70
CA PHE A 94 8.41 -2.59 -3.01
C PHE A 94 7.79 -1.58 -3.98
N SER A 95 6.85 -0.77 -3.50
CA SER A 95 6.18 0.23 -4.32
C SER A 95 7.12 1.32 -4.86
N HIS A 96 8.25 1.50 -4.18
CA HIS A 96 9.27 2.48 -4.56
C HIS A 96 10.37 1.92 -5.49
N MET A 97 10.19 0.71 -6.04
CA MET A 97 11.03 0.20 -7.11
C MET A 97 10.76 0.96 -8.41
N PRO A 98 11.79 1.53 -9.08
CA PRO A 98 11.63 2.27 -10.34
C PRO A 98 11.46 1.30 -11.51
N LEU A 99 10.24 0.79 -11.69
CA LEU A 99 9.90 -0.21 -12.73
C LEU A 99 9.44 0.41 -14.04
N PHE A 100 9.22 1.72 -14.05
CA PHE A 100 8.65 2.44 -15.19
C PHE A 100 9.58 3.54 -15.67
N ASN A 101 9.65 3.68 -16.97
CA ASN A 101 10.38 4.78 -17.61
C ASN A 101 9.43 5.96 -17.85
N ASN A 102 9.03 6.62 -16.77
CA ASN A 102 8.19 7.82 -16.81
C ASN A 102 8.82 8.91 -15.93
N ASN A 103 8.34 10.15 -16.08
CA ASN A 103 8.84 11.30 -15.33
C ASN A 103 7.98 11.63 -14.10
N LYS A 104 7.11 10.70 -13.65
CA LYS A 104 6.29 10.93 -12.47
C LYS A 104 7.13 10.87 -11.21
N LEU A 105 7.21 11.99 -10.51
CA LEU A 105 7.92 12.09 -9.24
C LEU A 105 7.11 11.37 -8.15
N CYS A 106 7.78 10.46 -7.45
CA CYS A 106 7.24 9.77 -6.28
C CYS A 106 7.57 10.56 -4.99
N SER A 107 6.75 10.39 -3.97
CA SER A 107 6.97 10.94 -2.63
C SER A 107 8.35 10.56 -2.03
N CYS A 108 8.92 9.42 -2.45
CA CYS A 108 10.26 8.98 -2.07
C CYS A 108 11.42 9.72 -2.78
N GLY A 109 11.12 10.70 -3.64
CA GLY A 109 12.11 11.49 -4.40
C GLY A 109 12.63 10.83 -5.69
N LYS A 110 12.21 9.60 -6.03
CA LYS A 110 12.55 8.91 -7.28
C LYS A 110 11.45 9.09 -8.33
N THR A 111 11.76 8.81 -9.58
CA THR A 111 10.78 8.72 -10.66
C THR A 111 10.56 7.26 -11.08
N GLY A 112 9.39 6.96 -11.67
CA GLY A 112 9.09 5.63 -12.21
C GLY A 112 8.77 4.57 -11.19
N CYS A 113 8.43 4.93 -9.96
CA CYS A 113 8.04 3.99 -8.92
C CYS A 113 6.72 3.27 -9.27
N LEU A 114 6.60 1.99 -8.87
CA LEU A 114 5.37 1.22 -9.04
C LEU A 114 4.16 1.94 -8.41
N GLU A 115 4.34 2.58 -7.27
CA GLU A 115 3.29 3.32 -6.56
C GLU A 115 2.66 4.40 -7.43
N THR A 116 3.47 5.14 -8.21
CA THR A 116 2.98 6.21 -9.08
C THR A 116 2.26 5.71 -10.34
N GLU A 117 2.16 4.40 -10.54
CA GLU A 117 1.45 3.78 -11.66
C GLU A 117 0.27 2.92 -11.25
N ALA A 118 0.26 2.38 -10.03
CA ALA A 118 -0.66 1.29 -9.69
C ALA A 118 -1.33 1.40 -8.31
N SER A 119 -1.04 2.42 -7.50
CA SER A 119 -1.77 2.62 -6.24
C SER A 119 -3.23 3.01 -6.49
N LEU A 120 -4.11 2.76 -5.51
CA LEU A 120 -5.53 3.12 -5.65
C LEU A 120 -5.73 4.63 -5.81
N LEU A 121 -4.88 5.43 -5.19
CA LEU A 121 -4.89 6.88 -5.38
C LEU A 121 -4.65 7.24 -6.85
N VAL A 122 -3.68 6.60 -7.49
CA VAL A 122 -3.38 6.81 -8.91
C VAL A 122 -4.54 6.36 -9.81
N VAL A 123 -5.24 5.29 -9.46
CA VAL A 123 -6.45 4.86 -10.20
C VAL A 123 -7.52 5.95 -10.14
N ILE A 124 -7.77 6.53 -8.96
CA ILE A 124 -8.72 7.63 -8.79
C ILE A 124 -8.28 8.86 -9.59
N GLU A 125 -7.00 9.24 -9.53
CA GLU A 125 -6.45 10.37 -10.28
C GLU A 125 -6.62 10.18 -11.80
N LYS A 126 -6.32 8.99 -12.31
CA LYS A 126 -6.53 8.64 -13.73
C LYS A 126 -8.01 8.68 -14.13
N ALA A 127 -8.91 8.23 -13.23
CA ALA A 127 -10.35 8.31 -13.48
C ALA A 127 -10.81 9.76 -13.58
N ILE A 128 -10.37 10.63 -12.66
CA ILE A 128 -10.68 12.06 -12.69
C ILE A 128 -10.18 12.71 -13.99
N GLU A 129 -8.93 12.42 -14.37
CA GLU A 129 -8.34 12.99 -15.58
C GLU A 129 -9.06 12.53 -16.86
N GLY A 130 -9.43 11.25 -16.92
CA GLY A 130 -10.18 10.73 -18.05
C GLY A 130 -11.56 11.36 -18.19
N LEU A 131 -12.28 11.56 -17.09
CA LEU A 131 -13.57 12.28 -17.13
C LEU A 131 -13.41 13.72 -17.61
N LYS A 132 -12.38 14.44 -17.17
CA LYS A 132 -12.07 15.80 -17.65
C LYS A 132 -11.76 15.84 -19.14
N THR A 133 -11.14 14.80 -19.67
CA THR A 133 -10.79 14.66 -21.10
C THR A 133 -11.91 14.04 -21.94
N GLY A 134 -13.09 13.80 -21.36
CA GLY A 134 -14.29 13.36 -22.06
C GLY A 134 -14.46 11.84 -22.19
N ARG A 135 -13.75 11.04 -21.38
CA ARG A 135 -14.03 9.59 -21.31
C ARG A 135 -15.43 9.36 -20.76
N LEU A 136 -16.17 8.47 -21.40
CA LEU A 136 -17.49 8.06 -20.94
C LEU A 136 -17.33 7.05 -19.80
N SER A 137 -18.05 7.28 -18.70
CA SER A 137 -18.06 6.41 -17.52
C SER A 137 -19.39 6.55 -16.78
N GLY A 138 -19.78 5.51 -16.08
CA GLY A 138 -20.91 5.48 -15.14
C GLY A 138 -20.60 6.04 -13.75
N LEU A 139 -19.39 6.60 -13.56
CA LEU A 139 -19.06 7.35 -12.35
C LEU A 139 -20.02 8.53 -12.22
N GLY A 140 -20.73 8.61 -11.08
CA GLY A 140 -21.78 9.60 -10.86
C GLY A 140 -21.26 11.04 -10.80
N LYS A 141 -22.18 12.00 -10.78
CA LYS A 141 -21.85 13.44 -10.71
C LYS A 141 -21.16 13.83 -9.39
N GLU A 142 -21.27 13.01 -8.37
CA GLU A 142 -20.64 13.22 -7.05
C GLU A 142 -19.16 12.76 -7.03
N PHE A 143 -18.69 12.11 -8.10
CA PHE A 143 -17.29 11.75 -8.25
C PHE A 143 -16.53 12.85 -9.03
N PRO A 144 -15.36 13.33 -8.54
CA PRO A 144 -14.74 12.97 -7.26
C PRO A 144 -15.39 13.69 -6.08
N SER A 145 -15.56 12.99 -4.96
CA SER A 145 -16.07 13.54 -3.71
C SER A 145 -15.02 14.34 -2.93
N GLY A 146 -13.76 14.12 -3.23
CA GLY A 146 -12.62 14.62 -2.48
C GLY A 146 -12.28 13.80 -1.23
N HIS A 147 -12.98 12.68 -1.01
CA HIS A 147 -12.71 11.73 0.06
C HIS A 147 -12.33 10.37 -0.54
N PHE A 148 -11.11 9.94 -0.26
CA PHE A 148 -10.55 8.72 -0.87
C PHE A 148 -11.46 7.50 -0.74
N GLU A 149 -12.02 7.24 0.45
CA GLU A 149 -12.87 6.09 0.68
C GLU A 149 -14.12 6.09 -0.20
N GLN A 150 -14.78 7.23 -0.30
CA GLN A 150 -15.99 7.39 -1.12
C GLN A 150 -15.66 7.29 -2.61
N ASP A 151 -14.57 7.89 -3.02
CA ASP A 151 -14.11 7.84 -4.41
C ASP A 151 -13.72 6.40 -4.81
N TRP A 152 -13.04 5.68 -3.91
CA TRP A 152 -12.72 4.27 -4.15
C TRP A 152 -13.97 3.38 -4.21
N GLU A 153 -14.94 3.58 -3.32
CA GLU A 153 -16.22 2.87 -3.37
C GLU A 153 -16.99 3.14 -4.66
N ALA A 154 -16.95 4.37 -5.18
CA ALA A 154 -17.53 4.71 -6.48
C ALA A 154 -16.84 3.96 -7.63
N ILE A 155 -15.50 3.89 -7.63
CA ILE A 155 -14.71 3.11 -8.59
C ILE A 155 -15.11 1.64 -8.57
N VAL A 156 -15.13 1.00 -7.39
CA VAL A 156 -15.52 -0.40 -7.22
C VAL A 156 -16.95 -0.63 -7.71
N SER A 157 -17.89 0.24 -7.30
CA SER A 157 -19.28 0.14 -7.73
C SER A 157 -19.45 0.25 -9.24
N ALA A 158 -18.73 1.17 -9.89
CA ALA A 158 -18.76 1.32 -11.35
C ALA A 158 -18.19 0.09 -12.05
N ALA A 159 -17.06 -0.45 -11.59
CA ALA A 159 -16.48 -1.68 -12.13
C ALA A 159 -17.45 -2.86 -12.05
N LEU A 160 -18.08 -3.09 -10.89
CA LEU A 160 -19.05 -4.15 -10.68
C LEU A 160 -20.31 -4.01 -11.57
N LYS A 161 -20.63 -2.80 -12.00
CA LYS A 161 -21.72 -2.52 -12.96
C LYS A 161 -21.28 -2.64 -14.42
N GLY A 162 -20.02 -2.99 -14.68
CA GLY A 162 -19.49 -3.20 -16.02
C GLY A 162 -19.01 -1.93 -16.72
N ASP A 163 -18.67 -0.89 -15.98
CA ASP A 163 -18.06 0.32 -16.54
C ASP A 163 -16.72 0.00 -17.19
N GLN A 164 -16.67 0.09 -18.52
CA GLN A 164 -15.51 -0.33 -19.30
C GLN A 164 -14.28 0.51 -19.01
N TYR A 165 -14.45 1.84 -18.84
CA TYR A 165 -13.34 2.71 -18.53
C TYR A 165 -12.72 2.42 -17.17
N VAL A 166 -13.55 2.21 -16.17
CA VAL A 166 -13.06 1.86 -14.82
C VAL A 166 -12.39 0.48 -14.82
N ILE A 167 -12.96 -0.50 -15.54
CA ILE A 167 -12.35 -1.83 -15.70
C ILE A 167 -10.98 -1.74 -16.39
N GLU A 168 -10.83 -0.89 -17.43
CA GLU A 168 -9.53 -0.63 -18.06
C GLU A 168 -8.50 -0.11 -17.03
N LEU A 169 -8.86 0.88 -16.20
CA LEU A 169 -7.98 1.46 -15.20
C LEU A 169 -7.55 0.43 -14.14
N LEU A 170 -8.48 -0.38 -13.68
CA LEU A 170 -8.20 -1.45 -12.70
C LEU A 170 -7.32 -2.55 -13.31
N SER A 171 -7.57 -2.92 -14.55
CA SER A 171 -6.76 -3.91 -15.29
C SER A 171 -5.33 -3.43 -15.47
N ASP A 172 -5.13 -2.16 -15.83
CA ASP A 172 -3.81 -1.56 -15.96
C ASP A 172 -3.06 -1.54 -14.63
N ALA A 173 -3.74 -1.15 -13.55
CA ALA A 173 -3.15 -1.16 -12.21
C ALA A 173 -2.77 -2.58 -11.79
N GLY A 174 -3.68 -3.55 -11.97
CA GLY A 174 -3.44 -4.96 -11.67
C GLY A 174 -2.28 -5.54 -12.49
N TYR A 175 -2.19 -5.24 -13.79
CA TYR A 175 -1.08 -5.65 -14.64
C TYR A 175 0.27 -5.09 -14.13
N ASN A 176 0.30 -3.82 -13.73
CA ASN A 176 1.51 -3.19 -13.23
C ASN A 176 1.95 -3.77 -11.87
N ILE A 177 1.00 -4.03 -10.97
CA ILE A 177 1.26 -4.75 -9.73
C ILE A 177 1.81 -6.14 -10.02
N GLY A 178 1.18 -6.87 -10.96
CA GLY A 178 1.61 -8.20 -11.37
C GLY A 178 3.04 -8.26 -11.91
N ARG A 179 3.48 -7.24 -12.66
CA ARG A 179 4.90 -7.13 -13.09
C ARG A 179 5.85 -7.05 -11.91
N GLY A 180 5.51 -6.24 -10.90
CA GLY A 180 6.30 -6.14 -9.69
C GLY A 180 6.31 -7.45 -8.90
N VAL A 181 5.14 -8.09 -8.75
CA VAL A 181 5.01 -9.39 -8.07
C VAL A 181 5.85 -10.47 -8.76
N ALA A 182 5.89 -10.50 -10.08
CA ALA A 182 6.72 -11.43 -10.83
C ALA A 182 8.21 -11.30 -10.47
N ILE A 183 8.71 -10.08 -10.28
CA ILE A 183 10.09 -9.84 -9.82
C ILE A 183 10.30 -10.40 -8.42
N LEU A 184 9.37 -10.14 -7.50
CA LEU A 184 9.45 -10.66 -6.13
C LEU A 184 9.45 -12.19 -6.08
N ILE A 185 8.62 -12.84 -6.90
CA ILE A 185 8.59 -14.31 -7.01
C ILE A 185 9.95 -14.84 -7.46
N HIS A 186 10.57 -14.23 -8.47
CA HIS A 186 11.88 -14.67 -8.95
C HIS A 186 13.01 -14.43 -7.94
N LEU A 187 12.93 -13.37 -7.13
CA LEU A 187 13.97 -13.04 -6.15
C LEU A 187 13.86 -13.84 -4.87
N VAL A 188 12.66 -14.13 -4.40
CA VAL A 188 12.42 -14.68 -3.05
C VAL A 188 11.85 -16.09 -3.08
N ASN A 189 11.18 -16.48 -4.18
CA ASN A 189 10.50 -17.78 -4.34
C ASN A 189 9.59 -18.10 -3.14
N PRO A 190 8.58 -17.26 -2.83
CA PRO A 190 7.70 -17.49 -1.69
C PRO A 190 6.73 -18.67 -1.94
N GLU A 191 6.22 -19.26 -0.86
CA GLU A 191 5.16 -20.29 -0.91
C GLU A 191 3.84 -19.68 -1.40
N SER A 192 3.60 -18.41 -1.06
CA SER A 192 2.41 -17.66 -1.51
C SER A 192 2.65 -16.15 -1.57
N VAL A 193 1.83 -15.50 -2.40
CA VAL A 193 1.64 -14.05 -2.40
C VAL A 193 0.18 -13.79 -2.04
N ILE A 194 -0.03 -13.06 -0.94
CA ILE A 194 -1.35 -12.76 -0.39
C ILE A 194 -1.67 -11.32 -0.71
N LEU A 195 -2.82 -11.08 -1.30
CA LEU A 195 -3.33 -9.73 -1.54
C LEU A 195 -4.22 -9.31 -0.37
N SER A 196 -3.98 -8.13 0.14
CA SER A 196 -4.71 -7.53 1.26
C SER A 196 -5.00 -6.06 0.96
N GLY A 197 -5.79 -5.42 1.81
CA GLY A 197 -6.15 -4.03 1.66
C GLY A 197 -7.38 -3.80 0.78
N ARG A 198 -7.76 -2.53 0.62
CA ARG A 198 -8.99 -2.13 -0.08
C ARG A 198 -9.00 -2.46 -1.57
N GLY A 199 -7.82 -2.63 -2.18
CA GLY A 199 -7.70 -3.01 -3.60
C GLY A 199 -8.33 -4.36 -3.90
N THR A 200 -8.41 -5.26 -2.92
CA THR A 200 -9.03 -6.59 -3.09
C THR A 200 -10.56 -6.53 -3.28
N LEU A 201 -11.20 -5.38 -3.02
CA LEU A 201 -12.63 -5.20 -3.24
C LEU A 201 -13.00 -5.04 -4.72
N ALA A 202 -12.04 -4.78 -5.57
CA ALA A 202 -12.26 -4.59 -7.01
C ALA A 202 -12.24 -5.91 -7.82
N GLY A 203 -12.03 -7.06 -7.17
CA GLY A 203 -12.04 -8.39 -7.80
C GLY A 203 -10.72 -9.12 -7.71
#